data_488648efe42be2799513dac0a6c923db
#
_entry.id   488648efe42be2799513dac0a6c923db
#
_cell.length_a   1.000
_cell.length_b   1.000
_cell.length_c   1.000
_cell.angle_alpha   90.00
_cell.angle_beta   90.00
_cell.angle_gamma   90.00
#
_symmetry.space_group_name_H-M   'P 1'
#
loop_
_entity.id
_entity.type
_entity.pdbx_description
1 polymer ?
#
loop_
_entity_poly.entity_id
_entity_poly.type
_entity_poly.pdbx_seq_one_letter_code
_entity_poly.pdbx_strand_id
1 'polypeptide(L)'
;MTLNRLLVMAGMGLIFTGCAVANADQSATGNAEAVTLGAGGRPAAVAWSRSPVYGRNGMAATAHPLASQVAVDILKQGGSALDGAIAANAALGLMEPTGNGIGGDVFFIIWDPKTQQLYGYNGSGRAPLERSLIDLKSQIASLRQSGAMPENMLGIPQRGSLPVTVPGTVDGWFAAHARFGKLPMSDVLAPTIRYAREGFPITPVIAYYFERNLNAFRDQEALIEELDNATALWFPKGKTPKSGEVFRNPDLANTLEILGNEGRAAFYQGRLAKVMDTYFKRIGADMRLKDLATHQGEWVTPGSVHYHGYDVFELPPNGQGYAALQMLNILKQVDLREYPRGSAAAFHYMVEAKRLAFEDVARYYADPEFADIPLESLLSEQYGKERFALIDPARATPEFGPGEPKLEGEGDTTYLTVADANGMMVSLIQSNYRGMGTGLVPDGLGFMLQNRGELFSLEEDHPNVYAPGKRPFHTIIPAFVMKDGEPFISFGLMGGAMQPQGHVQVLVNIIDFGMDVQTAGDAARFNHDGGRQPTGVHEDLLGTLLVEPGVPAATVEQLRAMGHRVEVDATGAPFGGYQAIMRLSNGVYVGATEMRKDGTVVAW
;
A
#
# COMPACT_ATOMS: atom_id res chain seq x y z
N MET A 1 -56.45 -54.62 54.30
CA MET A 1 -56.54 -53.69 55.39
C MET A 1 -56.03 -52.35 54.84
N THR A 2 -56.96 -51.50 54.46
CA THR A 2 -57.25 -50.16 55.01
C THR A 2 -56.04 -49.19 54.90
N LEU A 3 -56.08 -48.00 54.36
CA LEU A 3 -57.17 -46.99 54.32
C LEU A 3 -56.71 -45.83 53.37
N ASN A 4 -57.68 -45.27 52.69
CA ASN A 4 -57.69 -43.96 52.03
C ASN A 4 -57.02 -42.80 52.79
N ARG A 5 -56.46 -41.87 52.08
CA ARG A 5 -56.82 -40.46 52.28
C ARG A 5 -56.59 -39.64 51.00
N LEU A 6 -57.64 -39.02 50.51
CA LEU A 6 -57.72 -37.90 49.63
C LEU A 6 -56.98 -36.71 50.21
N LEU A 7 -56.25 -35.97 49.32
CA LEU A 7 -56.04 -34.54 49.50
C LEU A 7 -56.18 -33.84 48.16
N VAL A 8 -57.16 -32.98 48.10
CA VAL A 8 -57.45 -32.02 47.05
C VAL A 8 -56.41 -30.93 47.16
N MET A 9 -55.71 -30.63 46.04
CA MET A 9 -55.06 -29.36 45.89
C MET A 9 -55.39 -28.74 44.51
N ALA A 10 -55.78 -27.48 44.63
CA ALA A 10 -56.30 -26.63 43.57
C ALA A 10 -55.35 -26.43 42.41
N GLY A 11 -55.90 -26.49 41.23
CA GLY A 11 -55.20 -26.19 40.02
C GLY A 11 -54.88 -24.70 39.85
N MET A 12 -53.65 -24.42 39.49
CA MET A 12 -53.25 -23.15 38.88
C MET A 12 -52.87 -23.46 37.42
N GLY A 13 -53.80 -23.15 36.52
CA GLY A 13 -53.61 -23.34 35.08
C GLY A 13 -52.62 -22.34 34.56
N LEU A 14 -51.43 -22.82 34.12
CA LEU A 14 -50.56 -22.09 33.24
C LEU A 14 -51.11 -22.24 31.82
N ILE A 15 -51.63 -21.13 31.32
CA ILE A 15 -51.95 -20.99 29.87
C ILE A 15 -50.65 -20.88 29.11
N PHE A 16 -50.19 -21.98 28.49
CA PHE A 16 -49.22 -21.92 27.42
C PHE A 16 -49.95 -21.43 26.16
N THR A 17 -49.82 -20.16 25.83
CA THR A 17 -50.08 -19.66 24.48
C THR A 17 -49.06 -20.26 23.54
N GLY A 18 -49.43 -21.32 22.84
CA GLY A 18 -48.69 -21.86 21.74
C GLY A 18 -48.62 -20.81 20.62
N CYS A 19 -47.44 -20.27 20.38
CA CYS A 19 -47.17 -19.62 19.12
C CYS A 19 -47.26 -20.68 18.02
N ALA A 20 -48.36 -20.65 17.27
CA ALA A 20 -48.47 -21.36 16.02
C ALA A 20 -47.40 -20.80 15.09
N VAL A 21 -46.33 -21.57 14.83
CA VAL A 21 -45.43 -21.33 13.73
C VAL A 21 -46.24 -21.59 12.46
N ALA A 22 -46.71 -20.54 11.84
CA ALA A 22 -47.25 -20.62 10.49
C ALA A 22 -46.09 -21.11 9.57
N ASN A 23 -46.21 -22.35 9.09
CA ASN A 23 -45.44 -22.80 7.97
C ASN A 23 -45.84 -21.94 6.77
N ALA A 24 -45.07 -20.87 6.54
CA ALA A 24 -45.10 -20.17 5.26
C ALA A 24 -44.50 -21.11 4.23
N ASP A 25 -45.35 -21.54 3.35
CA ASP A 25 -45.01 -22.28 2.14
C ASP A 25 -43.99 -21.44 1.34
N GLN A 26 -42.70 -21.78 1.45
CA GLN A 26 -41.63 -21.11 0.70
C GLN A 26 -41.53 -21.75 -0.70
N SER A 27 -42.48 -21.47 -1.53
CA SER A 27 -42.31 -21.54 -2.97
C SER A 27 -41.92 -20.14 -3.53
N ALA A 28 -40.91 -19.53 -2.94
CA ALA A 28 -40.18 -18.43 -3.57
C ALA A 28 -38.89 -19.03 -4.13
N THR A 29 -38.92 -19.45 -5.38
CA THR A 29 -37.74 -19.59 -6.22
C THR A 29 -37.20 -18.17 -6.53
N GLY A 30 -36.78 -17.45 -5.49
CA GLY A 30 -35.89 -16.32 -5.62
C GLY A 30 -34.51 -16.88 -5.92
N ASN A 31 -33.96 -16.56 -7.08
CA ASN A 31 -32.53 -16.74 -7.33
C ASN A 31 -31.80 -16.14 -6.13
N ALA A 32 -31.20 -16.98 -5.29
CA ALA A 32 -30.21 -16.50 -4.33
C ALA A 32 -29.12 -15.84 -5.18
N GLU A 33 -29.04 -14.50 -5.12
CA GLU A 33 -27.93 -13.79 -5.76
C GLU A 33 -26.66 -14.45 -5.26
N ALA A 34 -25.86 -14.95 -6.20
CA ALA A 34 -24.60 -15.60 -5.88
C ALA A 34 -23.77 -14.59 -5.07
N VAL A 35 -23.38 -14.95 -3.83
CA VAL A 35 -22.55 -14.10 -2.99
C VAL A 35 -21.27 -13.84 -3.74
N THR A 36 -21.03 -12.60 -4.13
CA THR A 36 -19.79 -12.20 -4.81
C THR A 36 -18.65 -12.34 -3.81
N LEU A 37 -17.65 -13.13 -4.17
CA LEU A 37 -16.48 -13.36 -3.33
C LEU A 37 -15.31 -12.49 -3.81
N GLY A 38 -14.68 -11.78 -2.88
CA GLY A 38 -13.46 -11.03 -3.09
C GLY A 38 -12.21 -11.86 -2.84
N ALA A 39 -11.08 -11.19 -2.69
CA ALA A 39 -9.78 -11.79 -2.40
C ALA A 39 -9.84 -12.72 -1.18
N GLY A 40 -9.21 -13.91 -1.30
CA GLY A 40 -9.23 -14.92 -0.25
C GLY A 40 -10.58 -15.63 -0.05
N GLY A 41 -11.53 -15.52 -0.99
CA GLY A 41 -12.85 -16.18 -0.90
C GLY A 41 -13.78 -15.55 0.14
N ARG A 42 -13.53 -14.32 0.58
CA ARG A 42 -14.38 -13.58 1.52
C ARG A 42 -15.53 -12.87 0.78
N PRO A 43 -16.70 -12.72 1.42
CA PRO A 43 -17.77 -11.91 0.84
C PRO A 43 -17.27 -10.49 0.53
N ALA A 44 -17.67 -9.93 -0.61
CA ALA A 44 -17.43 -8.53 -0.92
C ALA A 44 -18.04 -7.62 0.17
N ALA A 45 -17.52 -6.38 0.27
CA ALA A 45 -17.84 -5.44 1.34
C ALA A 45 -19.34 -5.34 1.63
N VAL A 46 -19.70 -5.49 2.90
CA VAL A 46 -21.06 -5.38 3.43
C VAL A 46 -21.21 -4.10 4.25
N ALA A 47 -22.46 -3.72 4.57
CA ALA A 47 -22.79 -2.49 5.28
C ALA A 47 -22.39 -2.48 6.78
N TRP A 48 -21.74 -3.52 7.32
CA TRP A 48 -21.36 -3.63 8.72
C TRP A 48 -19.98 -3.02 8.96
N SER A 49 -19.86 -2.19 9.99
CA SER A 49 -18.60 -1.62 10.45
C SER A 49 -18.11 -2.36 11.70
N ARG A 50 -16.80 -2.40 11.91
CA ARG A 50 -16.14 -2.88 13.12
C ARG A 50 -15.90 -1.73 14.08
N SER A 51 -15.85 -2.01 15.39
CA SER A 51 -15.37 -1.01 16.34
C SER A 51 -13.87 -0.74 16.14
N PRO A 52 -13.42 0.51 16.21
CA PRO A 52 -12.00 0.81 16.31
C PRO A 52 -11.39 0.23 17.59
N VAL A 53 -10.08 -0.01 17.56
CA VAL A 53 -9.33 -0.53 18.71
C VAL A 53 -8.74 0.62 19.50
N TYR A 54 -8.88 0.58 20.83
CA TYR A 54 -8.36 1.59 21.73
C TYR A 54 -7.15 1.07 22.50
N GLY A 55 -6.11 1.88 22.66
CA GLY A 55 -4.91 1.56 23.42
C GLY A 55 -4.32 2.79 24.10
N ARG A 56 -3.48 2.57 25.11
CA ARG A 56 -2.92 3.67 25.89
C ARG A 56 -1.38 3.68 25.90
N ASN A 57 -0.77 2.51 25.95
CA ASN A 57 0.67 2.38 26.12
C ASN A 57 1.44 2.13 24.81
N GLY A 58 0.70 1.77 23.76
CA GLY A 58 1.25 1.53 22.43
C GLY A 58 0.24 0.84 21.52
N MET A 59 0.45 0.95 20.21
CA MET A 59 -0.44 0.41 19.20
C MET A 59 0.32 0.15 17.91
N ALA A 60 -0.10 -0.90 17.20
CA ALA A 60 0.34 -1.18 15.83
C ALA A 60 -0.86 -1.58 14.97
N ALA A 61 -0.93 -1.04 13.76
CA ALA A 61 -1.89 -1.42 12.73
C ALA A 61 -1.13 -1.83 11.46
N THR A 62 -1.30 -3.07 11.03
CA THR A 62 -0.62 -3.64 9.85
C THR A 62 -1.55 -4.52 9.02
N ALA A 63 -1.14 -4.87 7.80
CA ALA A 63 -1.88 -5.75 6.90
C ALA A 63 -1.87 -7.23 7.32
N HIS A 64 -1.13 -7.61 8.38
CA HIS A 64 -1.05 -9.00 8.85
C HIS A 64 -1.07 -9.09 10.39
N PRO A 65 -1.92 -9.96 11.01
CA PRO A 65 -2.09 -10.02 12.47
C PRO A 65 -0.82 -10.28 13.25
N LEU A 66 0.02 -11.21 12.77
CA LEU A 66 1.29 -11.54 13.44
C LEU A 66 2.30 -10.40 13.37
N ALA A 67 2.29 -9.59 12.31
CA ALA A 67 3.16 -8.43 12.21
C ALA A 67 2.75 -7.33 13.22
N SER A 68 1.45 -7.09 13.40
CA SER A 68 0.96 -6.17 14.44
C SER A 68 1.32 -6.66 15.83
N GLN A 69 1.23 -7.97 16.08
CA GLN A 69 1.64 -8.56 17.36
C GLN A 69 3.14 -8.40 17.59
N VAL A 70 3.99 -8.66 16.57
CA VAL A 70 5.44 -8.47 16.65
C VAL A 70 5.79 -7.02 17.03
N ALA A 71 5.15 -6.02 16.40
CA ALA A 71 5.38 -4.62 16.75
C ALA A 71 5.09 -4.35 18.23
N VAL A 72 3.93 -4.79 18.73
CA VAL A 72 3.53 -4.55 20.13
C VAL A 72 4.44 -5.32 21.10
N ASP A 73 4.90 -6.50 20.76
CA ASP A 73 5.85 -7.25 21.59
C ASP A 73 7.19 -6.52 21.70
N ILE A 74 7.68 -5.88 20.64
CA ILE A 74 8.86 -5.01 20.67
C ILE A 74 8.61 -3.76 21.54
N LEU A 75 7.43 -3.13 21.45
CA LEU A 75 7.08 -2.01 22.34
C LEU A 75 7.09 -2.43 23.81
N LYS A 76 6.54 -3.61 24.16
CA LYS A 76 6.52 -4.17 25.51
C LYS A 76 7.93 -4.49 26.06
N GLN A 77 8.88 -4.77 25.18
CA GLN A 77 10.29 -4.95 25.53
C GLN A 77 11.04 -3.63 25.77
N GLY A 78 10.35 -2.48 25.64
CA GLY A 78 10.93 -1.15 25.82
C GLY A 78 11.41 -0.48 24.52
N GLY A 79 11.14 -1.08 23.38
CA GLY A 79 11.42 -0.50 22.06
C GLY A 79 10.66 0.79 21.81
N SER A 80 11.15 1.60 20.88
CA SER A 80 10.44 2.77 20.36
C SER A 80 9.39 2.37 19.34
N ALA A 81 8.49 3.31 18.96
CA ALA A 81 7.57 3.09 17.85
C ALA A 81 8.33 2.71 16.56
N LEU A 82 9.53 3.25 16.34
CA LEU A 82 10.34 2.89 15.18
C LEU A 82 10.89 1.46 15.27
N ASP A 83 11.36 1.01 16.44
CA ASP A 83 11.78 -0.40 16.60
C ASP A 83 10.61 -1.35 16.28
N GLY A 84 9.41 -1.04 16.79
CA GLY A 84 8.20 -1.77 16.49
C GLY A 84 7.85 -1.74 15.00
N ALA A 85 8.00 -0.60 14.33
CA ALA A 85 7.72 -0.45 12.91
C ALA A 85 8.70 -1.26 12.03
N ILE A 86 10.01 -1.24 12.35
CA ILE A 86 11.01 -2.07 11.64
C ILE A 86 10.73 -3.55 11.85
N ALA A 87 10.43 -3.97 13.08
CA ALA A 87 10.12 -5.36 13.39
C ALA A 87 8.88 -5.87 12.64
N ALA A 88 7.81 -5.05 12.63
CA ALA A 88 6.61 -5.35 11.86
C ALA A 88 6.86 -5.37 10.35
N ASN A 89 7.66 -4.44 9.83
CA ASN A 89 8.01 -4.39 8.42
C ASN A 89 8.83 -5.61 7.99
N ALA A 90 9.80 -6.04 8.80
CA ALA A 90 10.54 -7.28 8.59
C ALA A 90 9.60 -8.50 8.59
N ALA A 91 8.64 -8.55 9.54
CA ALA A 91 7.64 -9.62 9.61
C ALA A 91 6.72 -9.63 8.37
N LEU A 92 6.29 -8.46 7.90
CA LEU A 92 5.50 -8.34 6.66
C LEU A 92 6.30 -8.78 5.43
N GLY A 93 7.61 -8.48 5.35
CA GLY A 93 8.46 -8.99 4.27
C GLY A 93 8.54 -10.52 4.19
N LEU A 94 8.33 -11.22 5.32
CA LEU A 94 8.20 -12.67 5.39
C LEU A 94 6.76 -13.14 5.12
N MET A 95 5.76 -12.47 5.73
CA MET A 95 4.38 -12.95 5.82
C MET A 95 3.49 -12.46 4.68
N GLU A 96 3.83 -11.33 4.08
CA GLU A 96 3.18 -10.72 2.91
C GLU A 96 4.21 -10.43 1.79
N PRO A 97 5.03 -11.42 1.36
CA PRO A 97 6.05 -11.21 0.33
C PRO A 97 5.45 -10.87 -1.04
N THR A 98 4.14 -10.95 -1.15
CA THR A 98 3.36 -10.65 -2.36
C THR A 98 3.30 -9.16 -2.68
N GLY A 99 3.70 -8.28 -1.76
CA GLY A 99 3.70 -6.83 -1.96
C GLY A 99 4.99 -6.15 -1.51
N ASN A 100 5.81 -6.81 -0.67
CA ASN A 100 6.93 -6.17 -0.01
C ASN A 100 8.08 -7.13 0.35
N GLY A 101 9.17 -6.59 0.91
CA GLY A 101 10.35 -7.34 1.36
C GLY A 101 11.62 -6.50 1.28
N ILE A 102 12.71 -6.97 1.87
CA ILE A 102 13.99 -6.23 1.94
C ILE A 102 14.68 -6.03 0.58
N GLY A 103 14.14 -6.60 -0.49
CA GLY A 103 14.55 -6.33 -1.86
C GLY A 103 13.81 -5.14 -2.50
N GLY A 104 12.95 -4.44 -1.76
CA GLY A 104 12.18 -3.27 -2.17
C GLY A 104 12.67 -1.96 -1.54
N ASP A 105 11.80 -0.94 -1.61
CA ASP A 105 12.05 0.40 -1.06
C ASP A 105 11.13 0.70 0.13
N VAL A 106 11.56 1.63 1.00
CA VAL A 106 10.79 2.05 2.19
C VAL A 106 10.78 3.56 2.32
N PHE A 107 9.60 4.12 2.67
CA PHE A 107 9.43 5.53 3.01
C PHE A 107 8.83 5.66 4.41
N PHE A 108 9.22 6.73 5.15
CA PHE A 108 8.70 7.03 6.49
C PHE A 108 8.25 8.47 6.61
N ILE A 109 7.22 8.68 7.45
CA ILE A 109 7.01 9.93 8.18
C ILE A 109 6.99 9.58 9.67
N ILE A 110 7.87 10.23 10.45
CA ILE A 110 8.05 9.96 11.88
C ILE A 110 7.78 11.25 12.65
N TRP A 111 6.81 11.21 13.57
CA TRP A 111 6.64 12.23 14.59
C TRP A 111 7.53 11.92 15.79
N ASP A 112 8.43 12.85 16.11
CA ASP A 112 9.27 12.77 17.32
C ASP A 112 8.74 13.72 18.40
N PRO A 113 8.16 13.21 19.49
CA PRO A 113 7.62 14.03 20.58
C PRO A 113 8.71 14.83 21.36
N LYS A 114 9.99 14.46 21.26
CA LYS A 114 11.09 15.20 21.91
C LYS A 114 11.41 16.51 21.21
N THR A 115 11.43 16.48 19.90
CA THR A 115 11.71 17.66 19.06
C THR A 115 10.44 18.37 18.62
N GLN A 116 9.27 17.75 18.76
CA GLN A 116 7.99 18.21 18.24
C GLN A 116 8.04 18.48 16.71
N GLN A 117 8.66 17.57 15.97
CA GLN A 117 8.85 17.69 14.53
C GLN A 117 8.51 16.38 13.81
N LEU A 118 8.09 16.54 12.55
CA LEU A 118 7.96 15.45 11.58
C LEU A 118 9.27 15.30 10.80
N TYR A 119 9.68 14.06 10.62
CA TYR A 119 10.84 13.67 9.82
C TYR A 119 10.41 12.72 8.71
N GLY A 120 10.72 13.07 7.47
CA GLY A 120 10.48 12.23 6.31
C GLY A 120 11.74 11.51 5.88
N TYR A 121 11.62 10.28 5.39
CA TYR A 121 12.72 9.53 4.80
C TYR A 121 12.30 8.91 3.47
N ASN A 122 13.12 9.15 2.46
CA ASN A 122 12.99 8.59 1.12
C ASN A 122 14.08 7.54 0.91
N GLY A 123 13.71 6.26 0.97
CA GLY A 123 14.60 5.12 0.72
C GLY A 123 14.50 4.57 -0.69
N SER A 124 14.13 5.38 -1.69
CA SER A 124 14.02 4.95 -3.08
C SER A 124 15.36 4.51 -3.65
N GLY A 125 15.37 3.33 -4.28
CA GLY A 125 16.53 2.80 -4.97
C GLY A 125 16.84 3.47 -6.29
N ARG A 126 18.11 3.43 -6.69
CA ARG A 126 18.60 4.05 -7.93
C ARG A 126 18.83 3.02 -9.03
N ALA A 127 18.70 3.44 -10.28
CA ALA A 127 19.06 2.66 -11.45
C ALA A 127 20.55 2.31 -11.47
N PRO A 128 20.97 1.20 -12.14
CA PRO A 128 22.37 0.84 -12.33
C PRO A 128 23.20 1.99 -12.93
N LEU A 129 24.40 2.22 -12.37
CA LEU A 129 25.29 3.32 -12.75
C LEU A 129 25.91 3.17 -14.14
N GLU A 130 26.04 1.94 -14.62
CA GLU A 130 26.76 1.63 -15.86
C GLU A 130 25.84 1.33 -17.05
N ARG A 131 24.51 1.31 -16.86
CA ARG A 131 23.53 1.11 -17.93
C ARG A 131 23.00 2.45 -18.44
N SER A 132 23.26 2.79 -19.69
CA SER A 132 22.70 3.98 -20.35
C SER A 132 21.26 3.76 -20.84
N LEU A 133 20.54 4.84 -21.18
CA LEU A 133 19.23 4.76 -21.84
C LEU A 133 19.33 4.02 -23.20
N ILE A 134 20.42 4.21 -23.93
CA ILE A 134 20.66 3.54 -25.22
C ILE A 134 20.80 2.03 -25.02
N ASP A 135 21.58 1.61 -24.01
CA ASP A 135 21.73 0.20 -23.67
C ASP A 135 20.38 -0.43 -23.28
N LEU A 136 19.61 0.25 -22.41
CA LEU A 136 18.29 -0.19 -22.00
C LEU A 136 17.33 -0.33 -23.19
N LYS A 137 17.25 0.69 -24.07
CA LYS A 137 16.44 0.62 -25.31
C LYS A 137 16.87 -0.54 -26.20
N SER A 138 18.18 -0.80 -26.32
CA SER A 138 18.73 -1.92 -27.12
C SER A 138 18.35 -3.27 -26.52
N GLN A 139 18.43 -3.44 -25.21
CA GLN A 139 18.02 -4.66 -24.50
C GLN A 139 16.52 -4.93 -24.68
N ILE A 140 15.68 -3.90 -24.53
CA ILE A 140 14.22 -4.01 -24.79
C ILE A 140 13.94 -4.40 -26.24
N ALA A 141 14.64 -3.79 -27.20
CA ALA A 141 14.49 -4.15 -28.62
C ALA A 141 14.86 -5.61 -28.88
N SER A 142 15.90 -6.13 -28.22
CA SER A 142 16.31 -7.54 -28.31
C SER A 142 15.24 -8.49 -27.73
N LEU A 143 14.61 -8.13 -26.60
CA LEU A 143 13.50 -8.92 -26.02
C LEU A 143 12.29 -8.94 -26.95
N ARG A 144 11.97 -7.83 -27.63
CA ARG A 144 10.90 -7.79 -28.65
C ARG A 144 11.23 -8.64 -29.86
N GLN A 145 12.45 -8.53 -30.36
CA GLN A 145 12.91 -9.31 -31.52
C GLN A 145 12.90 -10.82 -31.27
N SER A 146 13.22 -11.25 -30.04
CA SER A 146 13.17 -12.66 -29.64
C SER A 146 11.74 -13.17 -29.38
N GLY A 147 10.74 -12.27 -29.31
CA GLY A 147 9.36 -12.59 -28.93
C GLY A 147 9.16 -12.78 -27.42
N ALA A 148 10.18 -12.54 -26.60
CA ALA A 148 10.06 -12.61 -25.14
C ALA A 148 9.18 -11.48 -24.57
N MET A 149 9.22 -10.29 -25.21
CA MET A 149 8.39 -9.15 -24.83
C MET A 149 7.27 -8.93 -25.86
N PRO A 150 5.97 -9.03 -25.45
CA PRO A 150 4.84 -8.77 -26.35
C PRO A 150 4.84 -7.34 -26.90
N GLU A 151 4.32 -7.15 -28.12
CA GLU A 151 4.28 -5.83 -28.78
C GLU A 151 3.42 -4.81 -28.00
N ASN A 152 2.36 -5.26 -27.35
CA ASN A 152 1.47 -4.42 -26.54
C ASN A 152 2.05 -4.07 -25.15
N MET A 153 3.15 -4.66 -24.72
CA MET A 153 3.86 -4.27 -23.52
C MET A 153 4.71 -3.04 -23.83
N LEU A 154 4.26 -1.88 -23.36
CA LEU A 154 4.94 -0.60 -23.55
C LEU A 154 5.93 -0.34 -22.40
N GLY A 155 6.98 0.47 -22.65
CA GLY A 155 7.94 0.83 -21.62
C GLY A 155 8.94 -0.28 -21.25
N ILE A 156 9.40 -0.25 -20.00
CA ILE A 156 10.34 -1.22 -19.42
C ILE A 156 9.54 -2.44 -18.95
N PRO A 157 10.01 -3.69 -19.18
CA PRO A 157 9.26 -4.88 -18.78
C PRO A 157 9.13 -4.98 -17.26
N GLN A 158 8.02 -5.57 -16.81
CA GLN A 158 7.68 -5.71 -15.38
C GLN A 158 8.51 -6.79 -14.66
N ARG A 159 9.11 -7.72 -15.39
CA ARG A 159 9.80 -8.90 -14.85
C ARG A 159 11.23 -8.97 -15.39
N GLY A 160 12.06 -9.78 -14.72
CA GLY A 160 13.47 -9.93 -15.06
C GLY A 160 14.33 -8.81 -14.50
N SER A 161 15.55 -8.67 -15.02
CA SER A 161 16.58 -7.80 -14.45
C SER A 161 16.47 -6.32 -14.86
N LEU A 162 15.80 -6.01 -15.98
CA LEU A 162 15.75 -4.64 -16.51
C LEU A 162 15.08 -3.63 -15.56
N PRO A 163 13.98 -3.96 -14.85
CA PRO A 163 13.33 -3.04 -13.91
C PRO A 163 13.97 -3.02 -12.51
N VAL A 164 15.06 -3.77 -12.26
CA VAL A 164 15.71 -3.78 -10.95
C VAL A 164 16.34 -2.44 -10.65
N THR A 165 16.02 -1.86 -9.49
CA THR A 165 16.75 -0.77 -8.86
C THR A 165 17.39 -1.25 -7.56
N VAL A 166 18.36 -0.52 -7.02
CA VAL A 166 19.01 -0.90 -5.76
C VAL A 166 17.97 -1.03 -4.65
N PRO A 167 17.90 -2.12 -3.89
CA PRO A 167 16.97 -2.23 -2.76
C PRO A 167 17.26 -1.18 -1.68
N GLY A 168 16.27 -0.35 -1.32
CA GLY A 168 16.46 0.75 -0.38
C GLY A 168 15.96 0.48 1.04
N THR A 169 15.18 -0.60 1.27
CA THR A 169 14.55 -0.89 2.57
C THR A 169 15.54 -1.02 3.72
N VAL A 170 16.62 -1.78 3.53
CA VAL A 170 17.61 -2.01 4.60
C VAL A 170 18.33 -0.71 4.98
N ASP A 171 18.64 0.14 3.99
CA ASP A 171 19.22 1.46 4.25
C ASP A 171 18.29 2.32 5.12
N GLY A 172 17.01 2.41 4.75
CA GLY A 172 16.01 3.15 5.52
C GLY A 172 15.85 2.64 6.96
N TRP A 173 15.85 1.32 7.16
CA TRP A 173 15.80 0.76 8.52
C TRP A 173 16.97 1.23 9.37
N PHE A 174 18.21 1.13 8.88
CA PHE A 174 19.39 1.49 9.65
C PHE A 174 19.54 3.01 9.82
N ALA A 175 19.17 3.81 8.81
CA ALA A 175 19.18 5.27 8.91
C ALA A 175 18.19 5.78 9.96
N ALA A 176 16.97 5.26 9.97
CA ALA A 176 15.96 5.63 10.96
C ALA A 176 16.28 5.08 12.34
N HIS A 177 16.74 3.84 12.44
CA HIS A 177 17.14 3.21 13.71
C HIS A 177 18.30 3.95 14.40
N ALA A 178 19.30 4.40 13.66
CA ALA A 178 20.40 5.18 14.22
C ALA A 178 19.95 6.47 14.92
N ARG A 179 18.79 7.03 14.50
CA ARG A 179 18.24 8.28 15.05
C ARG A 179 17.18 8.07 16.12
N PHE A 180 16.32 7.07 15.98
CA PHE A 180 15.10 6.89 16.76
C PHE A 180 14.98 5.51 17.44
N GLY A 181 15.86 4.57 17.11
CA GLY A 181 15.88 3.23 17.70
C GLY A 181 16.31 3.25 19.17
N LYS A 182 15.88 2.24 19.91
CA LYS A 182 16.24 2.01 21.33
C LYS A 182 16.83 0.63 21.58
N LEU A 183 16.28 -0.39 20.93
CA LEU A 183 16.75 -1.77 21.08
C LEU A 183 17.83 -2.08 20.05
N PRO A 184 18.75 -3.04 20.33
CA PRO A 184 19.66 -3.53 19.30
C PRO A 184 18.89 -4.06 18.08
N MET A 185 19.41 -3.86 16.87
CA MET A 185 18.76 -4.33 15.65
C MET A 185 18.60 -5.86 15.65
N SER A 186 19.50 -6.61 16.27
CA SER A 186 19.37 -8.05 16.49
C SER A 186 18.10 -8.43 17.24
N ASP A 187 17.71 -7.65 18.25
CA ASP A 187 16.52 -7.89 19.05
C ASP A 187 15.26 -7.48 18.28
N VAL A 188 15.33 -6.39 17.51
CA VAL A 188 14.25 -5.92 16.64
C VAL A 188 13.91 -6.95 15.57
N LEU A 189 14.90 -7.62 14.98
CA LEU A 189 14.71 -8.61 13.92
C LEU A 189 14.45 -10.05 14.46
N ALA A 190 14.75 -10.33 15.72
CA ALA A 190 14.65 -11.67 16.32
C ALA A 190 13.27 -12.34 16.16
N PRO A 191 12.12 -11.65 16.33
CA PRO A 191 10.81 -12.27 16.13
C PRO A 191 10.61 -12.79 14.69
N THR A 192 11.01 -12.00 13.69
CA THR A 192 10.89 -12.40 12.27
C THR A 192 11.84 -13.55 11.95
N ILE A 193 13.08 -13.53 12.46
CA ILE A 193 14.04 -14.63 12.30
C ILE A 193 13.45 -15.94 12.84
N ARG A 194 12.79 -15.89 14.00
CA ARG A 194 12.12 -17.06 14.59
C ARG A 194 10.99 -17.56 13.68
N TYR A 195 10.07 -16.68 13.25
CA TYR A 195 8.99 -17.07 12.34
C TYR A 195 9.50 -17.63 11.01
N ALA A 196 10.57 -17.07 10.46
CA ALA A 196 11.16 -17.56 9.22
C ALA A 196 11.75 -18.98 9.36
N ARG A 197 12.29 -19.34 10.53
CA ARG A 197 12.82 -20.68 10.84
C ARG A 197 11.75 -21.68 11.26
N GLU A 198 10.89 -21.31 12.20
CA GLU A 198 9.88 -22.20 12.78
C GLU A 198 8.65 -22.33 11.88
N GLY A 199 8.32 -21.26 11.15
CA GLY A 199 7.18 -21.15 10.26
C GLY A 199 6.02 -20.36 10.86
N PHE A 200 5.14 -19.91 9.96
CA PHE A 200 3.89 -19.21 10.29
C PHE A 200 2.78 -19.68 9.35
N PRO A 201 1.50 -19.59 9.75
CA PRO A 201 0.38 -20.00 8.91
C PRO A 201 0.09 -18.96 7.83
N ILE A 202 -0.08 -19.39 6.59
CA ILE A 202 -0.50 -18.55 5.47
C ILE A 202 -1.95 -18.13 5.65
N THR A 203 -2.25 -16.85 5.47
CA THR A 203 -3.59 -16.27 5.55
C THR A 203 -4.33 -16.36 4.20
N PRO A 204 -5.68 -16.24 4.17
CA PRO A 204 -6.46 -16.41 2.94
C PRO A 204 -6.11 -15.42 1.83
N VAL A 205 -5.92 -14.13 2.16
CA VAL A 205 -5.56 -13.11 1.17
C VAL A 205 -4.16 -13.35 0.60
N ILE A 206 -3.20 -13.73 1.44
CA ILE A 206 -1.84 -14.05 0.98
C ILE A 206 -1.83 -15.29 0.09
N ALA A 207 -2.60 -16.34 0.41
CA ALA A 207 -2.73 -17.51 -0.46
C ALA A 207 -3.28 -17.15 -1.85
N TYR A 208 -4.28 -16.25 -1.91
CA TYR A 208 -4.82 -15.73 -3.16
C TYR A 208 -3.75 -14.97 -3.98
N TYR A 209 -2.98 -14.09 -3.34
CA TYR A 209 -1.93 -13.34 -4.04
C TYR A 209 -0.75 -14.22 -4.46
N PHE A 210 -0.40 -15.27 -3.72
CA PHE A 210 0.60 -16.25 -4.19
C PHE A 210 0.19 -16.91 -5.51
N GLU A 211 -1.08 -17.32 -5.64
CA GLU A 211 -1.59 -17.92 -6.86
C GLU A 211 -1.59 -16.94 -8.03
N ARG A 212 -2.08 -15.70 -7.81
CA ARG A 212 -2.04 -14.62 -8.80
C ARG A 212 -0.61 -14.36 -9.30
N ASN A 213 0.36 -14.28 -8.39
CA ASN A 213 1.76 -13.98 -8.75
C ASN A 213 2.44 -15.16 -9.46
N LEU A 214 2.17 -16.41 -9.06
CA LEU A 214 2.69 -17.57 -9.78
C LEU A 214 2.19 -17.59 -11.23
N ASN A 215 0.91 -17.29 -11.45
CA ASN A 215 0.37 -17.22 -12.81
C ASN A 215 1.05 -16.09 -13.60
N ALA A 216 1.21 -14.89 -13.00
CA ALA A 216 1.90 -13.78 -13.65
C ALA A 216 3.38 -14.09 -14.00
N PHE A 217 4.08 -14.87 -13.16
CA PHE A 217 5.45 -15.32 -13.48
C PHE A 217 5.47 -16.32 -14.64
N ARG A 218 4.51 -17.23 -14.70
CA ARG A 218 4.38 -18.18 -15.83
C ARG A 218 4.05 -17.47 -17.14
N ASP A 219 3.13 -16.52 -17.10
CA ASP A 219 2.72 -15.75 -18.27
C ASP A 219 3.85 -14.89 -18.84
N GLN A 220 4.83 -14.50 -17.98
CA GLN A 220 5.95 -13.64 -18.32
C GLN A 220 7.32 -14.33 -18.12
N GLU A 221 7.36 -15.66 -18.07
CA GLU A 221 8.58 -16.43 -17.82
C GLU A 221 9.71 -16.11 -18.80
N ALA A 222 9.38 -15.83 -20.06
CA ALA A 222 10.34 -15.46 -21.09
C ALA A 222 11.12 -14.14 -20.81
N LEU A 223 10.63 -13.32 -19.88
CA LEU A 223 11.29 -12.07 -19.44
C LEU A 223 12.22 -12.29 -18.25
N ILE A 224 12.16 -13.44 -17.58
CA ILE A 224 12.86 -13.70 -16.31
C ILE A 224 14.06 -14.57 -16.57
N GLU A 225 15.27 -14.04 -16.35
CA GLU A 225 16.52 -14.72 -16.64
C GLU A 225 16.75 -15.95 -15.75
N GLU A 226 16.16 -15.96 -14.55
CA GLU A 226 16.28 -17.07 -13.59
C GLU A 226 15.05 -17.09 -12.67
N LEU A 227 14.20 -18.10 -12.78
CA LEU A 227 13.00 -18.28 -11.94
C LEU A 227 13.15 -19.44 -10.95
N ASP A 228 14.21 -20.22 -11.02
CA ASP A 228 14.40 -21.45 -10.24
C ASP A 228 14.47 -21.17 -8.73
N ASN A 229 15.20 -20.13 -8.31
CA ASN A 229 15.31 -19.74 -6.91
C ASN A 229 13.95 -19.30 -6.32
N ALA A 230 13.19 -18.49 -7.05
CA ALA A 230 11.84 -18.07 -6.64
C ALA A 230 10.89 -19.26 -6.56
N THR A 231 10.96 -20.16 -7.55
CA THR A 231 10.13 -21.38 -7.60
C THR A 231 10.47 -22.33 -6.45
N ALA A 232 11.76 -22.54 -6.17
CA ALA A 232 12.20 -23.40 -5.07
C ALA A 232 11.71 -22.91 -3.72
N LEU A 233 11.70 -21.57 -3.51
CA LEU A 233 11.36 -20.96 -2.24
C LEU A 233 9.84 -20.85 -2.03
N TRP A 234 9.11 -20.24 -2.96
CA TRP A 234 7.69 -19.92 -2.76
C TRP A 234 6.71 -20.85 -3.47
N PHE A 235 7.17 -21.55 -4.50
CA PHE A 235 6.31 -22.38 -5.35
C PHE A 235 6.84 -23.81 -5.52
N PRO A 236 7.25 -24.50 -4.43
CA PRO A 236 7.89 -25.81 -4.54
C PRO A 236 7.01 -26.79 -5.33
N LYS A 237 7.59 -27.42 -6.35
CA LYS A 237 6.90 -28.31 -7.30
C LYS A 237 5.79 -27.61 -8.11
N GLY A 238 5.92 -26.28 -8.32
CA GLY A 238 4.94 -25.47 -9.05
C GLY A 238 3.60 -25.28 -8.34
N LYS A 239 3.56 -25.43 -7.00
CA LYS A 239 2.37 -25.25 -6.17
C LYS A 239 2.50 -24.05 -5.26
N THR A 240 1.40 -23.31 -5.11
CA THR A 240 1.31 -22.21 -4.16
C THR A 240 0.97 -22.69 -2.75
N PRO A 241 1.49 -22.05 -1.70
CA PRO A 241 1.04 -22.29 -0.33
C PRO A 241 -0.45 -21.99 -0.19
N LYS A 242 -1.18 -22.84 0.55
CA LYS A 242 -2.61 -22.66 0.81
C LYS A 242 -2.84 -22.02 2.17
N SER A 243 -4.01 -21.41 2.33
CA SER A 243 -4.45 -20.89 3.63
C SER A 243 -4.37 -21.95 4.72
N GLY A 244 -3.75 -21.61 5.86
CA GLY A 244 -3.50 -22.51 6.98
C GLY A 244 -2.24 -23.37 6.86
N GLU A 245 -1.60 -23.45 5.70
CA GLU A 245 -0.31 -24.16 5.58
C GLU A 245 0.81 -23.36 6.28
N VAL A 246 1.75 -24.11 6.88
CA VAL A 246 2.90 -23.52 7.57
C VAL A 246 4.02 -23.27 6.57
N PHE A 247 4.33 -22.00 6.35
CA PHE A 247 5.41 -21.56 5.46
C PHE A 247 6.69 -21.22 6.25
N ARG A 248 7.85 -21.51 5.69
CA ARG A 248 9.18 -21.24 6.24
C ARG A 248 10.08 -20.63 5.19
N ASN A 249 11.00 -19.77 5.64
CA ASN A 249 12.02 -19.16 4.79
C ASN A 249 13.35 -19.08 5.55
N PRO A 250 14.10 -20.19 5.65
CA PRO A 250 15.35 -20.22 6.41
C PRO A 250 16.44 -19.31 5.80
N ASP A 251 16.42 -19.07 4.49
CA ASP A 251 17.37 -18.19 3.82
C ASP A 251 17.16 -16.73 4.24
N LEU A 252 15.90 -16.27 4.31
CA LEU A 252 15.59 -14.94 4.83
C LEU A 252 15.97 -14.84 6.33
N ALA A 253 15.75 -15.89 7.13
CA ALA A 253 16.17 -15.90 8.52
C ALA A 253 17.67 -15.66 8.66
N ASN A 254 18.49 -16.35 7.86
CA ASN A 254 19.95 -16.19 7.84
C ASN A 254 20.34 -14.77 7.39
N THR A 255 19.69 -14.23 6.36
CA THR A 255 19.92 -12.87 5.89
C THR A 255 19.61 -11.84 6.98
N LEU A 256 18.46 -11.95 7.66
CA LEU A 256 18.08 -11.04 8.76
C LEU A 256 19.01 -11.17 9.98
N GLU A 257 19.49 -12.39 10.29
CA GLU A 257 20.46 -12.60 11.36
C GLU A 257 21.80 -11.93 11.06
N ILE A 258 22.26 -12.00 9.80
CA ILE A 258 23.44 -11.27 9.34
C ILE A 258 23.24 -9.76 9.50
N LEU A 259 22.09 -9.23 9.08
CA LEU A 259 21.77 -7.82 9.20
C LEU A 259 21.73 -7.35 10.66
N GLY A 260 21.10 -8.14 11.54
CA GLY A 260 21.04 -7.85 12.97
C GLY A 260 22.41 -7.78 13.64
N ASN A 261 23.36 -8.60 13.21
CA ASN A 261 24.69 -8.73 13.81
C ASN A 261 25.76 -7.83 13.14
N GLU A 262 25.71 -7.65 11.82
CA GLU A 262 26.76 -6.98 11.05
C GLU A 262 26.32 -5.60 10.50
N GLY A 263 25.04 -5.28 10.63
CA GLY A 263 24.49 -3.99 10.26
C GLY A 263 24.35 -3.76 8.75
N ARG A 264 24.06 -2.50 8.37
CA ARG A 264 23.83 -2.04 7.00
C ARG A 264 24.95 -2.44 6.03
N ALA A 265 26.21 -2.36 6.49
CA ALA A 265 27.37 -2.63 5.64
C ALA A 265 27.36 -4.07 5.06
N ALA A 266 26.80 -5.05 5.78
CA ALA A 266 26.68 -6.42 5.28
C ALA A 266 25.86 -6.50 3.99
N PHE A 267 24.79 -5.68 3.87
CA PHE A 267 23.87 -5.68 2.73
C PHE A 267 24.43 -4.93 1.52
N TYR A 268 25.10 -3.80 1.73
CA TYR A 268 25.49 -2.92 0.62
C TYR A 268 26.97 -3.02 0.23
N GLN A 269 27.84 -3.51 1.10
CA GLN A 269 29.29 -3.55 0.86
C GLN A 269 29.92 -4.91 1.24
N GLY A 270 29.26 -5.64 2.14
CA GLY A 270 29.76 -6.85 2.74
C GLY A 270 29.38 -8.13 2.00
N ARG A 271 29.16 -9.20 2.78
CA ARG A 271 28.95 -10.54 2.21
C ARG A 271 27.65 -10.69 1.44
N LEU A 272 26.54 -10.03 1.87
CA LEU A 272 25.27 -10.08 1.15
C LEU A 272 25.37 -9.35 -0.20
N ALA A 273 26.02 -8.18 -0.24
CA ALA A 273 26.28 -7.47 -1.48
C ALA A 273 27.09 -8.29 -2.48
N LYS A 274 28.09 -9.04 -2.00
CA LYS A 274 28.92 -9.90 -2.86
C LYS A 274 28.12 -11.07 -3.45
N VAL A 275 27.18 -11.64 -2.68
CA VAL A 275 26.26 -12.68 -3.19
C VAL A 275 25.37 -12.08 -4.28
N MET A 276 24.77 -10.91 -4.05
CA MET A 276 23.96 -10.21 -5.05
C MET A 276 24.76 -9.89 -6.33
N ASP A 277 25.97 -9.35 -6.21
CA ASP A 277 26.83 -9.03 -7.36
C ASP A 277 27.20 -10.29 -8.17
N THR A 278 27.51 -11.40 -7.48
CA THR A 278 27.77 -12.69 -8.12
C THR A 278 26.55 -13.21 -8.87
N TYR A 279 25.37 -13.12 -8.23
CA TYR A 279 24.09 -13.48 -8.82
C TYR A 279 23.79 -12.64 -10.07
N PHE A 280 23.88 -11.31 -9.98
CA PHE A 280 23.65 -10.43 -11.12
C PHE A 280 24.57 -10.71 -12.30
N LYS A 281 25.85 -10.98 -12.04
CA LYS A 281 26.81 -11.39 -13.09
C LYS A 281 26.44 -12.73 -13.72
N ARG A 282 25.96 -13.69 -12.91
CA ARG A 282 25.56 -15.03 -13.39
C ARG A 282 24.37 -14.94 -14.34
N ILE A 283 23.39 -14.12 -14.04
CA ILE A 283 22.18 -13.97 -14.87
C ILE A 283 22.33 -12.93 -16.00
N GLY A 284 23.49 -12.27 -16.11
CA GLY A 284 23.73 -11.23 -17.15
C GLY A 284 23.05 -9.88 -16.87
N ALA A 285 22.61 -9.61 -15.64
CA ALA A 285 22.02 -8.33 -15.26
C ALA A 285 23.09 -7.22 -15.16
N ASP A 286 22.64 -5.94 -15.18
CA ASP A 286 23.54 -4.78 -15.17
C ASP A 286 23.90 -4.26 -13.77
N MET A 287 23.13 -4.64 -12.74
CA MET A 287 23.42 -4.26 -11.34
C MET A 287 24.77 -4.83 -10.88
N ARG A 288 25.56 -4.02 -10.19
CA ARG A 288 26.93 -4.38 -9.73
C ARG A 288 27.12 -4.02 -8.26
N LEU A 289 28.17 -4.56 -7.64
CA LEU A 289 28.57 -4.23 -6.27
C LEU A 289 28.71 -2.72 -6.03
N LYS A 290 29.16 -1.97 -7.03
CA LYS A 290 29.31 -0.51 -6.94
C LYS A 290 27.96 0.19 -6.77
N ASP A 291 26.91 -0.27 -7.46
CA ASP A 291 25.56 0.29 -7.34
C ASP A 291 25.03 0.12 -5.91
N LEU A 292 25.21 -1.08 -5.36
CA LEU A 292 24.87 -1.38 -3.97
C LEU A 292 25.68 -0.52 -3.00
N ALA A 293 27.01 -0.47 -3.17
CA ALA A 293 27.94 0.19 -2.24
C ALA A 293 27.74 1.72 -2.15
N THR A 294 27.29 2.34 -3.23
CA THR A 294 27.03 3.79 -3.30
C THR A 294 25.63 4.19 -2.89
N HIS A 295 24.72 3.22 -2.70
CA HIS A 295 23.34 3.53 -2.34
C HIS A 295 23.24 4.23 -0.97
N GLN A 296 22.45 5.31 -0.96
CA GLN A 296 22.03 6.04 0.23
C GLN A 296 20.68 6.68 -0.03
N GLY A 297 19.73 6.46 0.88
CA GLY A 297 18.48 7.21 0.92
C GLY A 297 18.68 8.58 1.55
N GLU A 298 17.61 9.34 1.68
CA GLU A 298 17.70 10.72 2.16
C GLU A 298 16.62 11.11 3.16
N TRP A 299 16.98 11.97 4.10
CA TRP A 299 16.03 12.65 4.95
C TRP A 299 15.44 13.83 4.17
N VAL A 300 14.10 13.88 4.12
CA VAL A 300 13.35 14.91 3.41
C VAL A 300 12.38 15.61 4.37
N THR A 301 12.06 16.87 4.11
CA THR A 301 11.01 17.57 4.84
C THR A 301 9.66 17.24 4.21
N PRO A 302 8.70 16.67 4.96
CA PRO A 302 7.35 16.46 4.44
C PRO A 302 6.71 17.79 4.06
N GLY A 303 6.07 17.86 2.89
CA GLY A 303 5.25 19.01 2.51
C GLY A 303 3.85 18.88 3.09
N SER A 304 3.13 20.01 3.21
CA SER A 304 1.78 20.01 3.77
C SER A 304 0.82 20.95 3.07
N VAL A 305 -0.48 20.66 3.24
CA VAL A 305 -1.58 21.55 2.91
C VAL A 305 -2.54 21.63 4.09
N HIS A 306 -3.13 22.80 4.29
CA HIS A 306 -4.18 22.99 5.29
C HIS A 306 -5.54 22.66 4.68
N TYR A 307 -6.27 21.69 5.27
CA TYR A 307 -7.57 21.24 4.83
C TYR A 307 -8.56 21.20 6.00
N HIS A 308 -9.54 22.11 6.01
CA HIS A 308 -10.64 22.22 6.98
C HIS A 308 -10.23 22.10 8.47
N GLY A 309 -9.13 22.77 8.86
CA GLY A 309 -8.64 22.80 10.25
C GLY A 309 -7.60 21.73 10.57
N TYR A 310 -7.10 21.02 9.57
CA TYR A 310 -6.07 19.98 9.69
C TYR A 310 -4.92 20.26 8.73
N ASP A 311 -3.69 19.99 9.16
CA ASP A 311 -2.51 20.04 8.31
C ASP A 311 -2.14 18.62 7.88
N VAL A 312 -2.25 18.35 6.59
CA VAL A 312 -1.99 17.04 5.98
C VAL A 312 -0.61 17.03 5.38
N PHE A 313 0.21 16.04 5.77
CA PHE A 313 1.62 15.93 5.37
C PHE A 313 1.85 14.69 4.52
N GLU A 314 2.62 14.87 3.45
CA GLU A 314 3.09 13.82 2.54
C GLU A 314 4.57 14.04 2.19
N LEU A 315 5.24 13.02 1.62
CA LEU A 315 6.61 13.19 1.14
C LEU A 315 6.63 13.82 -0.27
N PRO A 316 7.68 14.63 -0.55
CA PRO A 316 7.88 15.21 -1.88
C PRO A 316 8.22 14.16 -2.94
N PRO A 317 8.19 14.51 -4.25
CA PRO A 317 8.73 13.68 -5.33
C PRO A 317 10.20 13.23 -5.05
N ASN A 318 10.65 12.10 -5.55
CA ASN A 318 10.15 11.26 -6.66
C ASN A 318 8.85 10.46 -6.35
N GLY A 319 8.35 10.47 -5.11
CA GLY A 319 7.06 9.87 -4.72
C GLY A 319 5.86 10.69 -5.16
N GLN A 320 4.66 10.06 -5.12
CA GLN A 320 3.39 10.70 -5.52
C GLN A 320 2.61 11.36 -4.37
N GLY A 321 3.20 11.56 -3.19
CA GLY A 321 2.49 12.08 -2.01
C GLY A 321 1.82 13.44 -2.25
N TYR A 322 2.51 14.32 -2.95
CA TYR A 322 1.97 15.65 -3.28
C TYR A 322 0.71 15.61 -4.14
N ALA A 323 0.43 14.50 -4.87
CA ALA A 323 -0.83 14.36 -5.58
C ALA A 323 -2.04 14.36 -4.63
N ALA A 324 -1.93 13.70 -3.46
CA ALA A 324 -2.98 13.76 -2.45
C ALA A 324 -3.16 15.19 -1.90
N LEU A 325 -2.06 15.91 -1.67
CA LEU A 325 -2.10 17.30 -1.23
C LEU A 325 -2.73 18.24 -2.29
N GLN A 326 -2.39 18.04 -3.57
CA GLN A 326 -3.02 18.78 -4.68
C GLN A 326 -4.52 18.51 -4.77
N MET A 327 -4.93 17.24 -4.66
CA MET A 327 -6.36 16.89 -4.63
C MET A 327 -7.10 17.60 -3.49
N LEU A 328 -6.53 17.65 -2.29
CA LEU A 328 -7.12 18.35 -1.14
C LEU A 328 -7.20 19.87 -1.39
N ASN A 329 -6.19 20.50 -1.99
CA ASN A 329 -6.23 21.91 -2.36
C ASN A 329 -7.30 22.23 -3.41
N ILE A 330 -7.54 21.31 -4.36
CA ILE A 330 -8.64 21.42 -5.33
C ILE A 330 -9.98 21.28 -4.60
N LEU A 331 -10.15 20.24 -3.78
CA LEU A 331 -11.40 19.95 -3.06
C LEU A 331 -11.76 21.00 -2.00
N LYS A 332 -10.78 21.72 -1.46
CA LYS A 332 -10.99 22.85 -0.54
C LYS A 332 -11.89 23.96 -1.13
N GLN A 333 -12.06 24.01 -2.44
CA GLN A 333 -12.87 25.01 -3.13
C GLN A 333 -14.37 24.67 -3.17
N VAL A 334 -14.77 23.47 -2.73
CA VAL A 334 -16.16 23.01 -2.63
C VAL A 334 -16.43 22.47 -1.25
N ASP A 335 -17.59 22.80 -0.66
CA ASP A 335 -18.00 22.21 0.61
C ASP A 335 -18.67 20.84 0.35
N LEU A 336 -17.90 19.76 0.48
CA LEU A 336 -18.41 18.41 0.27
C LEU A 336 -19.50 18.01 1.28
N ARG A 337 -19.63 18.70 2.41
CA ARG A 337 -20.67 18.47 3.44
C ARG A 337 -22.06 18.88 2.96
N GLU A 338 -22.15 19.70 1.89
CA GLU A 338 -23.43 20.04 1.25
C GLU A 338 -24.03 18.88 0.44
N TYR A 339 -23.24 17.83 0.18
CA TYR A 339 -23.65 16.65 -0.57
C TYR A 339 -23.78 15.45 0.35
N PRO A 340 -24.81 14.59 0.18
CA PRO A 340 -24.85 13.33 0.91
C PRO A 340 -23.58 12.51 0.65
N ARG A 341 -23.01 11.91 1.72
CA ARG A 341 -21.89 11.02 1.57
C ARG A 341 -22.25 9.88 0.61
N GLY A 342 -21.33 9.55 -0.31
CA GLY A 342 -21.56 8.52 -1.34
C GLY A 342 -22.51 8.94 -2.46
N SER A 343 -22.88 10.23 -2.55
CA SER A 343 -23.61 10.76 -3.68
C SER A 343 -22.72 10.88 -4.93
N ALA A 344 -23.36 10.88 -6.11
CA ALA A 344 -22.65 11.04 -7.38
C ALA A 344 -21.86 12.38 -7.44
N ALA A 345 -22.43 13.46 -6.89
CA ALA A 345 -21.75 14.75 -6.86
C ALA A 345 -20.46 14.72 -6.01
N ALA A 346 -20.51 14.13 -4.80
CA ALA A 346 -19.32 14.02 -3.96
C ALA A 346 -18.22 13.17 -4.63
N PHE A 347 -18.58 12.03 -5.22
CA PHE A 347 -17.63 11.21 -5.96
C PHE A 347 -17.10 11.91 -7.21
N HIS A 348 -17.95 12.59 -7.95
CA HIS A 348 -17.55 13.33 -9.14
C HIS A 348 -16.46 14.36 -8.83
N TYR A 349 -16.62 15.22 -7.81
CA TYR A 349 -15.60 16.19 -7.41
C TYR A 349 -14.28 15.51 -7.02
N MET A 350 -14.33 14.43 -6.26
CA MET A 350 -13.10 13.70 -5.86
C MET A 350 -12.41 13.06 -7.07
N VAL A 351 -13.17 12.50 -8.03
CA VAL A 351 -12.64 11.89 -9.26
C VAL A 351 -12.00 12.96 -10.15
N GLU A 352 -12.69 14.08 -10.39
CA GLU A 352 -12.15 15.16 -11.22
C GLU A 352 -10.92 15.81 -10.57
N ALA A 353 -10.90 15.97 -9.24
CA ALA A 353 -9.71 16.43 -8.52
C ALA A 353 -8.53 15.45 -8.69
N LYS A 354 -8.79 14.14 -8.63
CA LYS A 354 -7.77 13.11 -8.94
C LYS A 354 -7.25 13.27 -10.36
N ARG A 355 -8.11 13.34 -11.34
CA ARG A 355 -7.72 13.45 -12.74
C ARG A 355 -6.83 14.67 -12.98
N LEU A 356 -7.20 15.82 -12.40
CA LEU A 356 -6.41 17.03 -12.47
C LEU A 356 -5.02 16.89 -11.80
N ALA A 357 -4.95 16.38 -10.58
CA ALA A 357 -3.68 16.20 -9.87
C ALA A 357 -2.77 15.18 -10.58
N PHE A 358 -3.33 14.14 -11.16
CA PHE A 358 -2.55 13.13 -11.87
C PHE A 358 -2.01 13.60 -13.23
N GLU A 359 -2.61 14.57 -13.85
CA GLU A 359 -2.02 15.27 -14.99
C GLU A 359 -0.68 15.95 -14.59
N ASP A 360 -0.62 16.52 -13.38
CA ASP A 360 0.61 17.15 -12.87
C ASP A 360 1.64 16.11 -12.42
N VAL A 361 1.20 15.02 -11.77
CA VAL A 361 2.09 13.90 -11.39
C VAL A 361 2.89 13.45 -12.59
N ALA A 362 2.22 13.21 -13.67
CA ALA A 362 2.85 12.67 -14.84
C ALA A 362 3.79 13.66 -15.55
N ARG A 363 3.52 14.95 -15.48
CA ARG A 363 4.38 15.97 -16.07
C ARG A 363 5.62 16.29 -15.27
N TYR A 364 5.48 16.32 -13.93
CA TYR A 364 6.48 16.95 -13.08
C TYR A 364 7.17 15.98 -12.13
N TYR A 365 6.54 14.82 -11.77
CA TYR A 365 7.08 13.98 -10.71
C TYR A 365 8.19 13.07 -11.23
N ALA A 366 9.39 13.37 -10.76
CA ALA A 366 10.64 12.69 -11.11
C ALA A 366 11.62 12.82 -9.93
N ASP A 367 12.83 12.31 -10.10
CA ASP A 367 13.93 12.53 -9.16
C ASP A 367 14.36 14.01 -9.18
N PRO A 368 14.24 14.74 -8.04
CA PRO A 368 14.61 16.16 -7.99
C PRO A 368 16.10 16.45 -8.25
N GLU A 369 16.97 15.44 -8.15
CA GLU A 369 18.37 15.60 -8.51
C GLU A 369 18.58 15.67 -10.04
N PHE A 370 17.57 15.26 -10.83
CA PHE A 370 17.64 15.16 -12.28
C PHE A 370 16.61 16.03 -13.02
N ALA A 371 15.64 16.61 -12.31
CA ALA A 371 14.58 17.41 -12.91
C ALA A 371 14.19 18.58 -12.01
N ASP A 372 13.87 19.71 -12.62
CA ASP A 372 13.32 20.87 -11.91
C ASP A 372 11.80 20.69 -11.72
N ILE A 373 11.37 20.57 -10.46
CA ILE A 373 9.97 20.32 -10.11
C ILE A 373 9.44 21.53 -9.35
N PRO A 374 8.37 22.20 -9.83
CA PRO A 374 7.84 23.42 -9.21
C PRO A 374 7.01 23.13 -7.95
N LEU A 375 7.64 22.54 -6.91
CA LEU A 375 6.97 22.01 -5.72
C LEU A 375 6.09 23.00 -4.99
N GLU A 376 6.58 24.24 -4.76
CA GLU A 376 5.81 25.29 -4.07
C GLU A 376 4.59 25.70 -4.88
N SER A 377 4.73 25.80 -6.20
CA SER A 377 3.65 26.15 -7.12
C SER A 377 2.55 25.10 -7.12
N LEU A 378 2.92 23.83 -7.21
CA LEU A 378 2.00 22.69 -7.24
C LEU A 378 1.15 22.59 -5.95
N LEU A 379 1.71 22.99 -4.79
CA LEU A 379 1.00 22.98 -3.51
C LEU A 379 0.36 24.34 -3.16
N SER A 380 0.46 25.34 -4.02
CA SER A 380 -0.14 26.66 -3.73
C SER A 380 -1.67 26.59 -3.76
N GLU A 381 -2.30 27.35 -2.86
CA GLU A 381 -3.76 27.47 -2.84
C GLU A 381 -4.32 28.11 -4.12
N GLN A 382 -3.55 29.03 -4.71
CA GLN A 382 -3.91 29.65 -5.98
C GLN A 382 -3.98 28.64 -7.11
N TYR A 383 -2.99 27.75 -7.20
CA TYR A 383 -3.00 26.69 -8.19
C TYR A 383 -4.18 25.71 -7.99
N GLY A 384 -4.49 25.36 -6.73
CA GLY A 384 -5.68 24.55 -6.42
C GLY A 384 -6.98 25.20 -6.91
N LYS A 385 -7.14 26.53 -6.78
CA LYS A 385 -8.28 27.29 -7.31
C LYS A 385 -8.35 27.26 -8.83
N GLU A 386 -7.21 27.43 -9.49
CA GLU A 386 -7.13 27.40 -10.96
C GLU A 386 -7.51 26.04 -11.51
N ARG A 387 -7.02 24.97 -10.88
CA ARG A 387 -7.37 23.59 -11.27
C ARG A 387 -8.84 23.28 -10.99
N PHE A 388 -9.38 23.68 -9.84
CA PHE A 388 -10.81 23.52 -9.52
C PHE A 388 -11.73 24.16 -10.54
N ALA A 389 -11.38 25.34 -11.04
CA ALA A 389 -12.17 26.08 -12.04
C ALA A 389 -12.36 25.32 -13.38
N LEU A 390 -11.60 24.25 -13.60
CA LEU A 390 -11.72 23.37 -14.78
C LEU A 390 -12.79 22.28 -14.61
N ILE A 391 -13.28 22.05 -13.39
CA ILE A 391 -14.29 21.03 -13.10
C ILE A 391 -15.67 21.52 -13.52
N ASP A 392 -16.34 20.80 -14.42
CA ASP A 392 -17.76 21.01 -14.73
C ASP A 392 -18.61 20.24 -13.69
N PRO A 393 -19.36 20.88 -12.79
CA PRO A 393 -20.09 20.20 -11.72
C PRO A 393 -21.19 19.24 -12.22
N ALA A 394 -21.57 19.31 -13.51
CA ALA A 394 -22.66 18.54 -14.07
C ALA A 394 -22.21 17.32 -14.87
N ARG A 395 -20.94 17.26 -15.30
CA ARG A 395 -20.46 16.17 -16.16
C ARG A 395 -18.95 15.97 -16.07
N ALA A 396 -18.53 14.74 -16.31
CA ALA A 396 -17.13 14.38 -16.45
C ALA A 396 -16.49 15.13 -17.63
N THR A 397 -15.36 15.75 -17.39
CA THR A 397 -14.57 16.41 -18.43
C THR A 397 -13.94 15.33 -19.32
N PRO A 398 -14.16 15.31 -20.65
CA PRO A 398 -13.64 14.25 -21.51
C PRO A 398 -12.11 14.12 -21.42
N GLU A 399 -11.42 15.25 -21.40
CA GLU A 399 -9.97 15.33 -21.29
C GLU A 399 -9.59 16.57 -20.49
N PHE A 400 -8.74 16.41 -19.47
CA PHE A 400 -8.01 17.52 -18.90
C PHE A 400 -6.68 17.68 -19.66
N GLY A 401 -6.36 18.94 -20.02
CA GLY A 401 -5.00 19.24 -20.36
C GLY A 401 -4.17 19.24 -19.10
N PRO A 402 -2.88 18.92 -19.24
CA PRO A 402 -2.02 19.16 -18.13
C PRO A 402 -2.09 20.67 -17.81
N GLY A 403 -1.86 21.01 -16.63
CA GLY A 403 -0.53 21.06 -16.20
C GLY A 403 0.40 20.37 -17.15
N GLU A 404 0.05 19.34 -17.84
CA GLU A 404 0.57 18.30 -18.72
C GLU A 404 1.33 17.20 -17.95
N PRO A 405 1.34 16.03 -18.33
CA PRO A 405 0.66 14.77 -18.44
C PRO A 405 1.04 13.55 -17.55
N LYS A 406 0.34 12.50 -17.54
CA LYS A 406 0.37 11.02 -17.60
C LYS A 406 0.84 10.12 -16.47
N LEU A 407 -0.03 9.16 -16.06
CA LEU A 407 0.32 7.92 -15.34
C LEU A 407 -0.66 6.78 -15.54
N GLU A 408 -0.15 5.53 -15.59
CA GLU A 408 -0.80 4.32 -15.09
C GLU A 408 0.17 3.27 -14.53
N GLY A 409 -0.34 2.43 -13.62
CA GLY A 409 0.33 1.23 -13.11
C GLY A 409 -0.30 0.75 -11.80
N GLU A 410 -0.93 -0.44 -11.80
CA GLU A 410 -1.26 -1.16 -10.57
C GLU A 410 0.04 -1.63 -9.89
N GLY A 411 0.23 -1.26 -8.60
CA GLY A 411 1.33 -1.72 -7.76
C GLY A 411 0.82 -2.37 -6.49
N ASP A 412 1.48 -3.43 -6.05
CA ASP A 412 1.28 -4.02 -4.73
C ASP A 412 2.27 -3.43 -3.72
N THR A 413 1.80 -3.24 -2.48
CA THR A 413 2.51 -2.50 -1.44
C THR A 413 2.06 -3.00 -0.08
N THR A 414 2.85 -2.77 0.97
CA THR A 414 2.37 -2.89 2.35
C THR A 414 2.53 -1.59 3.10
N TYR A 415 1.50 -1.20 3.86
CA TYR A 415 1.51 -0.07 4.76
C TYR A 415 1.32 -0.52 6.21
N LEU A 416 2.02 0.15 7.13
CA LEU A 416 1.87 -0.06 8.57
C LEU A 416 2.05 1.25 9.35
N THR A 417 1.48 1.31 10.54
CA THR A 417 1.69 2.40 11.49
C THR A 417 1.85 1.87 12.91
N VAL A 418 2.75 2.49 13.68
CA VAL A 418 3.04 2.13 15.07
C VAL A 418 3.15 3.41 15.90
N ALA A 419 2.59 3.35 17.13
CA ALA A 419 2.71 4.42 18.12
C ALA A 419 3.17 3.85 19.47
N ASP A 420 4.00 4.58 20.22
CA ASP A 420 4.50 4.17 21.54
C ASP A 420 3.96 5.03 22.70
N ALA A 421 4.19 4.57 23.92
CA ALA A 421 3.77 5.24 25.15
C ALA A 421 4.35 6.65 25.34
N ASN A 422 5.44 6.98 24.64
CA ASN A 422 6.09 8.30 24.73
C ASN A 422 5.53 9.31 23.72
N GLY A 423 4.60 8.88 22.87
CA GLY A 423 3.94 9.72 21.86
C GLY A 423 4.64 9.74 20.50
N MET A 424 5.68 8.94 20.27
CA MET A 424 6.24 8.76 18.93
C MET A 424 5.24 8.02 18.05
N MET A 425 5.04 8.48 16.82
CA MET A 425 4.19 7.84 15.82
C MET A 425 4.96 7.68 14.52
N VAL A 426 4.87 6.49 13.92
CA VAL A 426 5.58 6.12 12.69
C VAL A 426 4.57 5.71 11.63
N SER A 427 4.55 6.42 10.51
CA SER A 427 3.87 6.07 9.27
C SER A 427 4.91 5.46 8.34
N LEU A 428 4.79 4.18 8.00
CA LEU A 428 5.75 3.45 7.20
C LEU A 428 5.07 2.74 6.03
N ILE A 429 5.65 2.88 4.85
CA ILE A 429 5.21 2.18 3.66
C ILE A 429 6.39 1.51 2.97
N GLN A 430 6.20 0.29 2.48
CA GLN A 430 7.23 -0.52 1.83
C GLN A 430 6.67 -1.27 0.64
N SER A 431 7.47 -1.45 -0.42
CA SER A 431 6.99 -2.11 -1.63
C SER A 431 8.14 -2.67 -2.47
N ASN A 432 7.86 -3.83 -3.10
CA ASN A 432 8.60 -4.34 -4.26
C ASN A 432 8.00 -3.84 -5.60
N TYR A 433 6.97 -3.03 -5.57
CA TYR A 433 6.13 -2.47 -6.61
C TYR A 433 5.08 -3.48 -7.12
N ARG A 434 5.29 -4.20 -8.23
CA ARG A 434 4.25 -5.08 -8.78
C ARG A 434 4.36 -6.51 -8.23
N GLY A 435 3.30 -6.95 -7.58
CA GLY A 435 3.24 -8.30 -7.02
C GLY A 435 4.47 -8.65 -6.20
N MET A 436 5.03 -9.82 -6.40
CA MET A 436 6.27 -10.26 -5.73
C MET A 436 7.55 -9.63 -6.31
N GLY A 437 7.49 -8.56 -7.12
CA GLY A 437 8.64 -7.97 -7.77
C GLY A 437 9.03 -8.68 -9.08
N THR A 438 10.33 -8.76 -9.36
CA THR A 438 10.89 -9.16 -10.66
C THR A 438 10.80 -10.64 -11.02
N GLY A 439 10.59 -11.53 -10.04
CA GLY A 439 10.80 -12.97 -10.18
C GLY A 439 12.22 -13.42 -9.82
N LEU A 440 13.13 -12.49 -9.55
CA LEU A 440 14.56 -12.77 -9.28
C LEU A 440 14.84 -12.82 -7.77
N VAL A 441 15.49 -13.89 -7.33
CA VAL A 441 15.90 -14.14 -5.94
C VAL A 441 17.40 -14.41 -5.90
N PRO A 442 18.21 -13.54 -5.30
CA PRO A 442 19.63 -13.83 -5.16
C PRO A 442 19.90 -15.11 -4.36
N ASP A 443 20.93 -15.85 -4.75
CA ASP A 443 21.24 -17.18 -4.25
C ASP A 443 21.29 -17.24 -2.72
N GLY A 444 20.39 -18.01 -2.09
CA GLY A 444 20.34 -18.24 -0.65
C GLY A 444 20.05 -17.02 0.23
N LEU A 445 19.52 -15.90 -0.36
CA LEU A 445 19.18 -14.71 0.42
C LEU A 445 17.71 -14.64 0.85
N GLY A 446 16.83 -15.40 0.24
CA GLY A 446 15.45 -15.58 0.68
C GLY A 446 14.51 -14.38 0.47
N PHE A 447 14.87 -13.40 -0.35
CA PHE A 447 14.02 -12.26 -0.70
C PHE A 447 14.03 -11.99 -2.21
N MET A 448 12.93 -11.42 -2.71
CA MET A 448 12.78 -11.07 -4.11
C MET A 448 13.17 -9.62 -4.37
N LEU A 449 13.79 -9.36 -5.51
CA LEU A 449 14.17 -8.01 -5.96
C LEU A 449 12.97 -7.26 -6.52
N GLN A 450 12.91 -5.95 -6.25
CA GLN A 450 11.87 -5.03 -6.72
C GLN A 450 11.96 -4.79 -8.23
N ASN A 451 10.82 -4.41 -8.82
CA ASN A 451 10.71 -4.03 -10.23
C ASN A 451 10.37 -2.53 -10.42
N ARG A 452 10.81 -1.68 -9.49
CA ARG A 452 10.47 -0.25 -9.46
C ARG A 452 10.96 0.53 -10.69
N GLY A 453 12.05 0.09 -11.33
CA GLY A 453 12.59 0.71 -12.54
C GLY A 453 11.66 0.64 -13.76
N GLU A 454 10.61 -0.18 -13.72
CA GLU A 454 9.52 -0.15 -14.71
C GLU A 454 8.89 1.25 -14.84
N LEU A 455 8.94 2.03 -13.76
CA LEU A 455 8.32 3.36 -13.71
C LEU A 455 9.14 4.48 -14.36
N PHE A 456 10.31 4.22 -14.91
CA PHE A 456 10.99 5.19 -15.74
C PHE A 456 10.30 5.39 -17.09
N SER A 457 10.40 6.60 -17.64
CA SER A 457 10.11 6.87 -19.05
C SER A 457 11.27 6.47 -19.96
N LEU A 458 10.96 6.08 -21.19
CA LEU A 458 11.93 5.89 -22.28
C LEU A 458 11.98 7.11 -23.22
N GLU A 459 11.15 8.13 -23.01
CA GLU A 459 11.11 9.37 -23.78
C GLU A 459 12.23 10.31 -23.31
N GLU A 460 13.10 10.75 -24.23
CA GLU A 460 14.33 11.51 -23.90
C GLU A 460 14.04 12.87 -23.25
N ASP A 461 12.96 13.52 -23.64
CA ASP A 461 12.57 14.85 -23.14
C ASP A 461 11.68 14.78 -21.87
N HIS A 462 11.39 13.58 -21.36
CA HIS A 462 10.54 13.41 -20.21
C HIS A 462 11.32 13.61 -18.89
N PRO A 463 10.81 14.38 -17.89
CA PRO A 463 11.50 14.57 -16.60
C PRO A 463 11.89 13.27 -15.91
N ASN A 464 11.05 12.24 -16.01
CA ASN A 464 11.28 10.92 -15.43
C ASN A 464 11.97 9.94 -16.40
N VAL A 465 12.67 10.43 -17.45
CA VAL A 465 13.45 9.57 -18.36
C VAL A 465 14.49 8.77 -17.59
N TYR A 466 14.69 7.52 -18.00
CA TYR A 466 15.74 6.67 -17.44
C TYR A 466 17.12 7.31 -17.57
N ALA A 467 17.87 7.33 -16.46
CA ALA A 467 19.29 7.71 -16.45
C ALA A 467 20.06 6.87 -15.42
N PRO A 468 21.36 6.60 -15.65
CA PRO A 468 22.21 5.94 -14.67
C PRO A 468 22.20 6.65 -13.31
N GLY A 469 22.03 5.91 -12.23
CA GLY A 469 22.05 6.46 -10.88
C GLY A 469 20.81 7.30 -10.48
N LYS A 470 19.83 7.43 -11.35
CA LYS A 470 18.56 8.15 -11.10
C LYS A 470 17.56 7.28 -10.35
N ARG A 471 16.73 7.90 -9.49
CA ARG A 471 15.54 7.27 -8.90
C ARG A 471 14.38 7.30 -9.88
N PRO A 472 13.61 6.20 -10.04
CA PRO A 472 12.37 6.25 -10.81
C PRO A 472 11.28 7.05 -10.07
N PHE A 473 10.26 7.48 -10.78
CA PHE A 473 8.99 7.85 -10.16
C PHE A 473 8.55 6.76 -9.16
N HIS A 474 7.91 7.15 -8.04
CA HIS A 474 7.61 6.23 -6.97
C HIS A 474 6.16 6.34 -6.47
N THR A 475 5.50 5.19 -6.27
CA THR A 475 4.08 5.16 -5.89
C THR A 475 3.82 5.08 -4.39
N ILE A 476 4.82 4.72 -3.56
CA ILE A 476 4.57 4.57 -2.11
C ILE A 476 4.58 5.93 -1.41
N ILE A 477 3.56 6.17 -0.59
CA ILE A 477 3.36 7.41 0.15
C ILE A 477 2.90 7.11 1.58
N PRO A 478 3.69 7.41 2.61
CA PRO A 478 3.22 7.47 3.98
C PRO A 478 2.57 8.82 4.24
N ALA A 479 1.48 8.89 5.01
CA ALA A 479 0.80 10.14 5.33
C ALA A 479 0.76 10.43 6.83
N PHE A 480 0.67 11.70 7.19
CA PHE A 480 0.49 12.16 8.55
C PHE A 480 -0.42 13.38 8.61
N VAL A 481 -1.21 13.50 9.68
CA VAL A 481 -2.10 14.65 9.89
C VAL A 481 -1.82 15.26 11.25
N MET A 482 -1.68 16.57 11.29
CA MET A 482 -1.61 17.37 12.49
C MET A 482 -2.92 18.15 12.67
N LYS A 483 -3.28 18.41 13.92
CA LYS A 483 -4.38 19.28 14.27
C LYS A 483 -3.94 20.23 15.40
N ASP A 484 -4.11 21.52 15.21
CA ASP A 484 -3.71 22.53 16.20
C ASP A 484 -2.25 22.41 16.66
N GLY A 485 -1.36 21.98 15.74
CA GLY A 485 0.07 21.76 16.02
C GLY A 485 0.41 20.43 16.72
N GLU A 486 -0.59 19.59 17.02
CA GLU A 486 -0.42 18.29 17.68
C GLU A 486 -0.63 17.13 16.70
N PRO A 487 0.05 15.96 16.90
CA PRO A 487 -0.15 14.78 16.07
C PRO A 487 -1.57 14.26 16.20
N PHE A 488 -2.25 14.09 15.07
CA PHE A 488 -3.65 13.64 15.03
C PHE A 488 -3.81 12.24 14.47
N ILE A 489 -3.35 11.99 13.23
CA ILE A 489 -3.43 10.66 12.60
C ILE A 489 -2.13 10.34 11.85
N SER A 490 -1.60 9.15 12.07
CA SER A 490 -0.64 8.47 11.22
C SER A 490 -1.39 7.42 10.42
N PHE A 491 -1.43 7.52 9.08
CA PHE A 491 -2.22 6.63 8.25
C PHE A 491 -1.61 6.45 6.87
N GLY A 492 -2.09 5.45 6.16
CA GLY A 492 -1.78 5.24 4.76
C GLY A 492 -2.61 4.13 4.13
N LEU A 493 -2.51 4.03 2.82
CA LEU A 493 -3.26 3.09 2.03
C LEU A 493 -2.37 2.55 0.92
N MET A 494 -2.20 1.25 0.83
CA MET A 494 -1.46 0.60 -0.25
C MET A 494 -2.27 0.57 -1.56
N GLY A 495 -1.66 0.18 -2.70
CA GLY A 495 -2.36 -0.04 -3.96
C GLY A 495 -1.89 0.82 -5.14
N GLY A 496 -0.59 1.11 -5.28
CA GLY A 496 -0.06 1.86 -6.43
C GLY A 496 -0.69 3.25 -6.60
N ALA A 497 -1.25 3.54 -7.76
CA ALA A 497 -1.93 4.80 -8.07
C ALA A 497 -3.23 5.04 -7.27
N MET A 498 -3.75 4.01 -6.58
CA MET A 498 -4.87 4.16 -5.65
C MET A 498 -4.48 4.94 -4.38
N GLN A 499 -3.20 5.00 -4.01
CA GLN A 499 -2.78 5.58 -2.73
C GLN A 499 -3.23 7.04 -2.56
N PRO A 500 -2.93 8.01 -3.46
CA PRO A 500 -3.41 9.37 -3.29
C PRO A 500 -4.94 9.47 -3.27
N GLN A 501 -5.63 8.70 -4.11
CA GLN A 501 -7.08 8.66 -4.17
C GLN A 501 -7.69 8.15 -2.86
N GLY A 502 -7.10 7.09 -2.31
CA GLY A 502 -7.53 6.48 -1.05
C GLY A 502 -7.25 7.37 0.16
N HIS A 503 -6.08 8.05 0.20
CA HIS A 503 -5.78 9.03 1.24
C HIS A 503 -6.84 10.12 1.30
N VAL A 504 -7.19 10.70 0.16
CA VAL A 504 -8.21 11.76 0.07
C VAL A 504 -9.59 11.22 0.47
N GLN A 505 -10.01 10.06 -0.02
CA GLN A 505 -11.31 9.47 0.35
C GLN A 505 -11.44 9.22 1.86
N VAL A 506 -10.37 8.71 2.48
CA VAL A 506 -10.34 8.48 3.93
C VAL A 506 -10.38 9.81 4.71
N LEU A 507 -9.59 10.81 4.30
CA LEU A 507 -9.56 12.11 4.96
C LEU A 507 -10.90 12.85 4.82
N VAL A 508 -11.51 12.85 3.64
CA VAL A 508 -12.86 13.40 3.40
C VAL A 508 -13.89 12.69 4.29
N ASN A 509 -13.82 11.36 4.41
CA ASN A 509 -14.71 10.61 5.30
C ASN A 509 -14.55 11.03 6.77
N ILE A 510 -13.33 11.25 7.25
CA ILE A 510 -13.05 11.64 8.64
C ILE A 510 -13.36 13.13 8.86
N ILE A 511 -12.86 14.01 8.01
CA ILE A 511 -12.86 15.47 8.23
C ILE A 511 -14.21 16.08 7.83
N ASP A 512 -14.71 15.76 6.63
CA ASP A 512 -15.93 16.38 6.12
C ASP A 512 -17.19 15.63 6.60
N PHE A 513 -17.16 14.31 6.63
CA PHE A 513 -18.34 13.52 7.01
C PHE A 513 -18.32 13.04 8.47
N GLY A 514 -17.28 13.36 9.26
CA GLY A 514 -17.22 13.09 10.69
C GLY A 514 -17.19 11.60 11.05
N MET A 515 -16.73 10.73 10.16
CA MET A 515 -16.64 9.30 10.43
C MET A 515 -15.49 8.98 11.38
N ASP A 516 -15.66 7.97 12.23
CA ASP A 516 -14.54 7.41 12.97
C ASP A 516 -13.53 6.72 12.02
N VAL A 517 -12.31 6.53 12.52
CA VAL A 517 -11.20 6.00 11.69
C VAL A 517 -11.47 4.60 11.12
N GLN A 518 -12.25 3.75 11.83
CA GLN A 518 -12.58 2.41 11.35
C GLN A 518 -13.63 2.46 10.25
N THR A 519 -14.72 3.18 10.49
CA THR A 519 -15.80 3.35 9.52
C THR A 519 -15.29 4.05 8.24
N ALA A 520 -14.40 5.03 8.38
CA ALA A 520 -13.79 5.71 7.24
C ALA A 520 -12.95 4.76 6.36
N GLY A 521 -12.26 3.81 6.98
CA GLY A 521 -11.49 2.77 6.28
C GLY A 521 -12.36 1.68 5.64
N ASP A 522 -13.43 1.26 6.31
CA ASP A 522 -14.35 0.21 5.80
C ASP A 522 -15.33 0.74 4.75
N ALA A 523 -15.48 2.06 4.63
CA ALA A 523 -16.36 2.69 3.66
C ALA A 523 -16.05 2.27 2.22
N ALA A 524 -17.10 2.08 1.42
CA ALA A 524 -16.95 1.77 -0.01
C ALA A 524 -16.16 2.86 -0.73
N ARG A 525 -15.21 2.44 -1.56
CA ARG A 525 -14.26 3.27 -2.29
C ARG A 525 -14.53 3.28 -3.79
N PHE A 526 -13.95 4.27 -4.44
CA PHE A 526 -13.69 4.23 -5.87
C PHE A 526 -12.18 4.17 -6.14
N ASN A 527 -11.81 3.69 -7.31
CA ASN A 527 -10.50 3.84 -7.93
C ASN A 527 -10.71 4.31 -9.38
N HIS A 528 -10.18 5.46 -9.73
CA HIS A 528 -10.16 5.91 -11.12
C HIS A 528 -8.86 5.46 -11.75
N ASP A 529 -8.96 4.61 -12.76
CA ASP A 529 -7.89 4.08 -13.57
C ASP A 529 -7.92 4.71 -14.96
N GLY A 530 -6.75 5.01 -15.52
CA GLY A 530 -6.64 5.72 -16.80
C GLY A 530 -6.15 7.15 -16.68
N GLY A 531 -5.78 7.70 -17.81
CA GLY A 531 -5.14 9.00 -17.94
C GLY A 531 -3.71 8.91 -18.44
N ARG A 532 -2.92 9.92 -18.21
CA ARG A 532 -1.52 10.02 -18.62
C ARG A 532 -0.57 9.54 -17.51
N GLN A 533 0.65 9.05 -17.90
CA GLN A 533 1.60 8.32 -17.02
C GLN A 533 2.99 8.98 -16.92
N PRO A 534 3.74 9.01 -15.78
CA PRO A 534 5.15 9.42 -15.75
C PRO A 534 6.09 8.50 -16.54
N THR A 535 5.60 7.37 -17.01
CA THR A 535 6.35 6.46 -17.89
C THR A 535 6.37 6.91 -19.35
N GLY A 536 5.62 7.96 -19.71
CA GLY A 536 5.41 8.38 -21.09
C GLY A 536 4.35 7.58 -21.86
N VAL A 537 3.76 6.55 -21.25
CA VAL A 537 2.68 5.75 -21.86
C VAL A 537 1.35 6.52 -21.82
N HIS A 538 0.54 6.43 -22.88
CA HIS A 538 -0.78 7.03 -22.98
C HIS A 538 -1.87 5.97 -22.93
N GLU A 539 -2.83 6.13 -22.03
CA GLU A 539 -4.04 5.36 -22.04
C GLU A 539 -5.27 6.25 -22.27
N ASP A 540 -6.46 5.69 -22.21
CA ASP A 540 -7.72 6.41 -22.36
C ASP A 540 -7.80 7.59 -21.37
N LEU A 541 -7.84 8.81 -21.89
CA LEU A 541 -7.79 10.05 -21.12
C LEU A 541 -8.99 10.25 -20.20
N LEU A 542 -10.16 9.69 -20.55
CA LEU A 542 -11.31 9.66 -19.66
C LEU A 542 -11.12 8.66 -18.53
N GLY A 543 -10.47 7.55 -18.81
CA GLY A 543 -10.26 6.44 -17.88
C GLY A 543 -11.53 5.70 -17.50
N THR A 544 -11.40 4.77 -16.56
CA THR A 544 -12.49 3.97 -15.98
C THR A 544 -12.59 4.22 -14.49
N LEU A 545 -13.79 4.53 -14.02
CA LEU A 545 -14.10 4.69 -12.61
C LEU A 545 -14.57 3.34 -12.05
N LEU A 546 -13.69 2.63 -11.40
CA LEU A 546 -14.03 1.43 -10.65
C LEU A 546 -14.68 1.82 -9.32
N VAL A 547 -15.77 1.18 -8.94
CA VAL A 547 -16.44 1.39 -7.65
C VAL A 547 -16.72 0.05 -6.97
N GLU A 548 -16.67 0.04 -5.64
CA GLU A 548 -17.04 -1.15 -4.87
C GLU A 548 -18.57 -1.37 -4.82
N PRO A 549 -19.02 -2.62 -4.63
CA PRO A 549 -20.47 -2.97 -4.55
C PRO A 549 -21.22 -2.22 -3.44
N GLY A 550 -20.52 -1.67 -2.42
CA GLY A 550 -21.10 -0.84 -1.38
C GLY A 550 -21.51 0.56 -1.82
N VAL A 551 -21.16 0.98 -3.04
CA VAL A 551 -21.64 2.24 -3.64
C VAL A 551 -23.08 2.04 -4.13
N PRO A 552 -24.05 2.92 -3.75
CA PRO A 552 -25.44 2.75 -4.15
C PRO A 552 -25.62 2.70 -5.67
N ALA A 553 -26.44 1.79 -6.17
CA ALA A 553 -26.72 1.65 -7.62
C ALA A 553 -27.20 2.97 -8.26
N ALA A 554 -28.02 3.75 -7.55
CA ALA A 554 -28.47 5.06 -8.01
C ALA A 554 -27.29 6.05 -8.20
N THR A 555 -26.27 5.99 -7.34
CA THR A 555 -25.04 6.79 -7.48
C THR A 555 -24.27 6.36 -8.73
N VAL A 556 -24.14 5.05 -8.97
CA VAL A 556 -23.49 4.50 -10.16
C VAL A 556 -24.17 5.01 -11.44
N GLU A 557 -25.50 4.92 -11.50
CA GLU A 557 -26.26 5.39 -12.68
C GLU A 557 -26.14 6.91 -12.87
N GLN A 558 -26.14 7.69 -11.81
CA GLN A 558 -25.94 9.14 -11.88
C GLN A 558 -24.54 9.49 -12.40
N LEU A 559 -23.48 8.81 -11.91
CA LEU A 559 -22.12 9.01 -12.41
C LEU A 559 -22.00 8.65 -13.89
N ARG A 560 -22.66 7.59 -14.35
CA ARG A 560 -22.75 7.26 -15.78
C ARG A 560 -23.48 8.34 -16.58
N ALA A 561 -24.58 8.87 -16.05
CA ALA A 561 -25.32 9.97 -16.68
C ALA A 561 -24.48 11.28 -16.73
N MET A 562 -23.57 11.50 -15.79
CA MET A 562 -22.60 12.58 -15.82
C MET A 562 -21.45 12.34 -16.81
N GLY A 563 -21.39 11.17 -17.45
CA GLY A 563 -20.39 10.85 -18.48
C GLY A 563 -19.17 10.07 -17.99
N HIS A 564 -19.11 9.68 -16.71
CA HIS A 564 -18.06 8.77 -16.25
C HIS A 564 -18.29 7.36 -16.80
N ARG A 565 -17.19 6.69 -17.18
CA ARG A 565 -17.22 5.26 -17.48
C ARG A 565 -17.10 4.50 -16.16
N VAL A 566 -18.22 3.97 -15.64
CA VAL A 566 -18.27 3.35 -14.30
C VAL A 566 -18.41 1.84 -14.42
N GLU A 567 -17.51 1.13 -13.73
CA GLU A 567 -17.55 -0.33 -13.55
C GLU A 567 -17.63 -0.66 -12.06
N VAL A 568 -18.38 -1.70 -11.71
CA VAL A 568 -18.46 -2.21 -10.34
C VAL A 568 -17.50 -3.38 -10.20
N ASP A 569 -16.47 -3.23 -9.38
CA ASP A 569 -15.49 -4.30 -9.09
C ASP A 569 -15.73 -4.85 -7.68
N ALA A 570 -16.07 -6.13 -7.62
CA ALA A 570 -16.35 -6.85 -6.38
C ALA A 570 -15.12 -7.57 -5.79
N THR A 571 -13.97 -7.53 -6.46
CA THR A 571 -12.77 -8.26 -6.00
C THR A 571 -12.12 -7.62 -4.79
N GLY A 572 -12.27 -6.32 -4.60
CA GLY A 572 -11.60 -5.54 -3.58
C GLY A 572 -10.11 -5.24 -3.87
N ALA A 573 -9.53 -5.90 -4.87
CA ALA A 573 -8.10 -5.79 -5.17
C ALA A 573 -7.66 -4.38 -5.62
N PRO A 574 -8.42 -3.64 -6.46
CA PRO A 574 -8.02 -2.31 -6.92
C PRO A 574 -8.13 -1.21 -5.86
N PHE A 575 -8.79 -1.46 -4.71
CA PHE A 575 -9.14 -0.41 -3.74
C PHE A 575 -8.18 -0.28 -2.57
N GLY A 576 -7.02 -0.93 -2.66
CA GLY A 576 -5.93 -0.82 -1.70
C GLY A 576 -6.20 -1.47 -0.35
N GLY A 577 -5.41 -1.10 0.66
CA GLY A 577 -5.53 -1.60 2.03
C GLY A 577 -5.11 -0.54 3.03
N TYR A 578 -6.01 -0.14 3.93
CA TYR A 578 -5.85 0.99 4.86
C TYR A 578 -5.46 0.54 6.26
N GLN A 579 -4.55 1.30 6.88
CA GLN A 579 -4.20 1.21 8.29
C GLN A 579 -4.10 2.63 8.87
N ALA A 580 -4.52 2.83 10.13
CA ALA A 580 -4.39 4.12 10.80
C ALA A 580 -4.25 3.99 12.31
N ILE A 581 -3.56 4.95 12.91
CA ILE A 581 -3.57 5.23 14.35
C ILE A 581 -3.85 6.71 14.53
N MET A 582 -4.97 7.03 15.20
CA MET A 582 -5.35 8.37 15.64
C MET A 582 -4.93 8.55 17.10
N ARG A 583 -4.44 9.73 17.47
CA ARG A 583 -4.16 10.12 18.85
C ARG A 583 -5.21 11.12 19.33
N LEU A 584 -5.90 10.79 20.40
CA LEU A 584 -6.85 11.68 21.06
C LEU A 584 -6.12 12.71 21.96
N SER A 585 -6.78 13.81 22.27
CA SER A 585 -6.22 14.88 23.13
C SER A 585 -5.83 14.41 24.54
N ASN A 586 -6.42 13.32 25.03
CA ASN A 586 -6.06 12.70 26.30
C ASN A 586 -4.93 11.66 26.20
N GLY A 587 -4.30 11.55 25.04
CA GLY A 587 -3.19 10.63 24.78
C GLY A 587 -3.58 9.19 24.46
N VAL A 588 -4.87 8.87 24.41
CA VAL A 588 -5.36 7.54 23.99
C VAL A 588 -5.19 7.39 22.47
N TYR A 589 -4.74 6.23 22.04
CA TYR A 589 -4.69 5.83 20.63
C TYR A 589 -5.96 5.12 20.20
N VAL A 590 -6.40 5.39 18.97
CA VAL A 590 -7.55 4.76 18.33
C VAL A 590 -7.08 4.19 17.00
N GLY A 591 -7.04 2.88 16.87
CA GLY A 591 -6.50 2.22 15.69
C GLY A 591 -7.58 1.64 14.79
N ALA A 592 -7.30 1.63 13.50
CA ALA A 592 -8.15 1.06 12.47
C ALA A 592 -7.35 0.24 11.46
N THR A 593 -8.00 -0.80 10.95
CA THR A 593 -7.56 -1.60 9.80
C THR A 593 -8.79 -1.97 8.99
N GLU A 594 -8.66 -2.03 7.69
CA GLU A 594 -9.80 -2.31 6.82
C GLU A 594 -9.91 -3.80 6.46
N MET A 595 -11.02 -4.19 5.79
CA MET A 595 -11.36 -5.61 5.56
C MET A 595 -10.82 -6.20 4.24
N ARG A 596 -10.20 -5.41 3.35
CA ARG A 596 -9.70 -5.86 2.04
C ARG A 596 -8.38 -6.63 2.15
N LYS A 597 -7.74 -6.55 3.32
CA LYS A 597 -6.53 -7.29 3.70
C LYS A 597 -6.78 -8.15 4.93
N ASP A 598 -5.79 -8.94 5.34
CA ASP A 598 -5.87 -9.77 6.56
C ASP A 598 -5.48 -8.98 7.83
N GLY A 599 -5.49 -7.65 7.76
CA GLY A 599 -4.95 -6.74 8.75
C GLY A 599 -5.60 -6.81 10.13
N THR A 600 -4.83 -6.39 11.13
CA THR A 600 -5.27 -6.29 12.53
C THR A 600 -4.60 -5.10 13.22
N VAL A 601 -5.36 -4.47 14.11
CA VAL A 601 -4.82 -3.55 15.12
C VAL A 601 -4.55 -4.33 16.41
N VAL A 602 -3.37 -4.18 16.96
CA VAL A 602 -3.01 -4.67 18.31
C VAL A 602 -2.61 -3.48 19.16
N ALA A 603 -3.13 -3.44 20.39
CA ALA A 603 -2.90 -2.36 21.36
C ALA A 603 -2.71 -2.91 22.77
N TRP A 604 -2.16 -2.08 23.69
CA TRP A 604 -2.02 -2.43 25.10
C TRP A 604 -1.98 -1.20 26.03
#